data_487e87eace423be6e92ba6586012c6f9
#
_entry.id   487e87eace423be6e92ba6586012c6f9
#
_cell.length_a   1.000
_cell.length_b   1.000
_cell.length_c   1.000
_cell.angle_alpha   90.00
_cell.angle_beta   90.00
_cell.angle_gamma   90.00
#
_symmetry.space_group_name_H-M   'P 1'
#
loop_
_entity.id
_entity.type
_entity.pdbx_description
1 polymer ?
#
loop_
_entity_poly.entity_id
_entity_poly.type
_entity_poly.pdbx_seq_one_letter_code
_entity_poly.pdbx_strand_id
1 'polypeptide(L)'
;MSTVTTIKRGGLTAAIDSMGAQLTSLALNGNEYLWQGDPAFWGKHAPILFPIVGSLRNNTATSAAGTCEMPRHGLARIVEHKLVEVSEDGSSVTYEITDTPESLKAFPFHFKLNMTYALTGDATLTQTFAVTNTGDVDLPFSVGGHPAFNVPAPGADDETFEDYELAFTETWTNEAPIITPDGLMTFEGSYKAPDNSDVLPITHRSFDNDAIMFTDTPGSTLTLRGRKSGHGVKIDFEGFKYIGVWSAANDAPFVALEPWTGHTTMDTEDDVFEHKVNTITLAPGETDKRTFSVTLL
;
A
#
# COMPACT_ATOMS: atom_id res chain seq x y z
N MET A 1 -12.42 21.64 -2.60
CA MET A 1 -13.16 20.37 -2.35
C MET A 1 -12.55 19.36 -3.27
N SER A 2 -12.20 18.18 -2.74
CA SER A 2 -11.71 17.09 -3.56
C SER A 2 -12.75 16.65 -4.59
N THR A 3 -12.30 16.01 -5.65
CA THR A 3 -13.15 15.48 -6.72
C THR A 3 -12.94 13.98 -6.86
N VAL A 4 -14.03 13.24 -7.07
CA VAL A 4 -13.98 11.80 -7.29
C VAL A 4 -14.12 11.51 -8.78
N THR A 5 -13.18 10.76 -9.35
CA THR A 5 -13.25 10.25 -10.72
C THR A 5 -13.59 8.77 -10.68
N THR A 6 -14.60 8.38 -11.45
CA THR A 6 -14.99 6.97 -11.60
C THR A 6 -14.52 6.45 -12.96
N ILE A 7 -13.84 5.32 -12.96
CA ILE A 7 -13.46 4.55 -14.15
C ILE A 7 -14.25 3.24 -14.19
N LYS A 8 -14.52 2.74 -15.41
CA LYS A 8 -15.38 1.58 -15.61
C LYS A 8 -14.92 0.70 -16.77
N ARG A 9 -14.99 -0.62 -16.58
CA ARG A 9 -14.79 -1.63 -17.62
C ARG A 9 -15.73 -2.82 -17.38
N GLY A 10 -16.70 -3.01 -18.27
CA GLY A 10 -17.72 -4.07 -18.07
C GLY A 10 -18.47 -3.90 -16.75
N GLY A 11 -18.45 -4.93 -15.92
CA GLY A 11 -19.02 -4.92 -14.57
C GLY A 11 -18.12 -4.34 -13.49
N LEU A 12 -16.83 -4.10 -13.80
CA LEU A 12 -15.86 -3.58 -12.83
C LEU A 12 -15.90 -2.05 -12.82
N THR A 13 -15.94 -1.46 -11.63
CA THR A 13 -15.88 0.00 -11.41
C THR A 13 -14.90 0.33 -10.31
N ALA A 14 -14.20 1.45 -10.45
CA ALA A 14 -13.36 2.00 -9.39
C ALA A 14 -13.56 3.51 -9.27
N ALA A 15 -13.57 4.02 -8.05
CA ALA A 15 -13.65 5.46 -7.77
C ALA A 15 -12.37 5.93 -7.06
N ILE A 16 -11.79 7.01 -7.52
CA ILE A 16 -10.56 7.59 -7.02
C ILE A 16 -10.80 9.04 -6.61
N ASP A 17 -10.53 9.38 -5.34
CA ASP A 17 -10.57 10.74 -4.83
C ASP A 17 -9.26 11.46 -5.15
N SER A 18 -9.35 12.70 -5.64
CA SER A 18 -8.17 13.57 -5.88
C SER A 18 -7.38 13.85 -4.60
N MET A 19 -8.02 13.82 -3.43
CA MET A 19 -7.33 13.90 -2.14
C MET A 19 -6.54 12.62 -1.88
N GLY A 20 -5.21 12.74 -1.97
CA GLY A 20 -4.29 11.60 -1.85
C GLY A 20 -4.27 10.66 -3.06
N ALA A 21 -4.94 11.00 -4.17
CA ALA A 21 -5.23 10.08 -5.28
C ALA A 21 -5.71 8.71 -4.78
N GLN A 22 -6.53 8.71 -3.73
CA GLN A 22 -6.90 7.52 -2.98
C GLN A 22 -8.01 6.76 -3.70
N LEU A 23 -7.81 5.45 -3.91
CA LEU A 23 -8.91 4.55 -4.30
C LEU A 23 -9.94 4.51 -3.17
N THR A 24 -11.20 4.81 -3.47
CA THR A 24 -12.29 4.90 -2.48
C THR A 24 -13.42 3.91 -2.73
N SER A 25 -13.42 3.25 -3.89
CA SER A 25 -14.35 2.16 -4.22
C SER A 25 -13.71 1.24 -5.26
N LEU A 26 -13.93 -0.06 -5.12
CA LEU A 26 -13.61 -1.08 -6.12
C LEU A 26 -14.71 -2.13 -6.10
N ALA A 27 -15.63 -2.05 -7.06
CA ALA A 27 -16.83 -2.88 -7.10
C ALA A 27 -16.92 -3.71 -8.37
N LEU A 28 -17.35 -4.97 -8.23
CA LEU A 28 -17.64 -5.88 -9.33
C LEU A 28 -19.14 -6.21 -9.35
N ASN A 29 -19.81 -5.91 -10.47
CA ASN A 29 -21.25 -6.09 -10.64
C ASN A 29 -22.10 -5.43 -9.53
N GLY A 30 -21.61 -4.30 -9.00
CA GLY A 30 -22.26 -3.55 -7.93
C GLY A 30 -21.92 -4.02 -6.50
N ASN A 31 -21.13 -5.08 -6.34
CA ASN A 31 -20.68 -5.56 -5.03
C ASN A 31 -19.34 -4.91 -4.67
N GLU A 32 -19.29 -4.21 -3.53
CA GLU A 32 -18.12 -3.45 -3.09
C GLU A 32 -17.12 -4.34 -2.36
N TYR A 33 -15.91 -4.43 -2.87
CA TYR A 33 -14.81 -5.19 -2.28
C TYR A 33 -13.89 -4.33 -1.40
N LEU A 34 -13.80 -3.02 -1.71
CA LEU A 34 -12.95 -2.13 -0.93
C LEU A 34 -13.61 -1.73 0.38
N TRP A 35 -12.84 -1.64 1.43
CA TRP A 35 -13.28 -1.10 2.73
C TRP A 35 -13.79 0.33 2.60
N GLN A 36 -14.93 0.63 3.20
CA GLN A 36 -15.63 1.90 2.99
C GLN A 36 -15.37 2.97 4.06
N GLY A 37 -14.28 2.81 4.83
CA GLY A 37 -13.77 3.87 5.68
C GLY A 37 -14.62 4.20 6.90
N ASP A 38 -15.28 3.21 7.51
CA ASP A 38 -16.03 3.44 8.74
C ASP A 38 -15.08 3.93 9.86
N PRO A 39 -15.25 5.17 10.37
CA PRO A 39 -14.39 5.74 11.39
C PRO A 39 -14.47 5.02 12.75
N ALA A 40 -15.46 4.16 12.97
CA ALA A 40 -15.51 3.28 14.15
C ALA A 40 -14.34 2.29 14.17
N PHE A 41 -13.79 1.95 13.01
CA PHE A 41 -12.65 1.06 12.84
C PHE A 41 -11.44 1.79 12.27
N TRP A 42 -11.54 2.23 11.01
CA TRP A 42 -10.49 2.95 10.31
C TRP A 42 -11.08 3.81 9.19
N GLY A 43 -10.98 5.13 9.34
CA GLY A 43 -11.64 6.12 8.48
C GLY A 43 -10.94 6.40 7.14
N LYS A 44 -10.17 5.43 6.59
CA LYS A 44 -9.52 5.52 5.26
C LYS A 44 -9.89 4.28 4.45
N HIS A 45 -9.49 4.27 3.15
CA HIS A 45 -9.81 3.19 2.20
C HIS A 45 -8.54 2.51 1.66
N ALA A 46 -7.73 3.26 0.92
CA ALA A 46 -6.54 2.77 0.23
C ALA A 46 -5.50 3.90 0.04
N PRO A 47 -4.93 4.46 1.11
CA PRO A 47 -3.96 5.54 0.98
C PRO A 47 -2.72 5.10 0.21
N ILE A 48 -2.11 6.03 -0.52
CA ILE A 48 -0.80 5.85 -1.14
C ILE A 48 0.30 6.30 -0.18
N LEU A 49 1.44 5.63 -0.23
CA LEU A 49 2.58 5.84 0.66
C LEU A 49 3.74 6.41 -0.15
N PHE A 50 4.14 7.66 0.13
CA PHE A 50 5.25 8.35 -0.51
C PHE A 50 5.60 9.63 0.26
N PRO A 51 6.88 10.01 0.41
CA PRO A 51 8.11 9.37 -0.05
C PRO A 51 8.66 8.31 0.91
N ILE A 52 7.91 7.95 1.94
CA ILE A 52 8.26 6.88 2.89
C ILE A 52 7.11 5.89 3.06
N VAL A 53 7.46 4.66 3.40
CA VAL A 53 6.57 3.64 3.95
C VAL A 53 6.83 3.54 5.45
N GLY A 54 5.76 3.50 6.26
CA GLY A 54 5.89 3.51 7.72
C GLY A 54 6.35 4.85 8.27
N SER A 55 7.11 4.84 9.36
CA SER A 55 7.54 6.02 10.12
C SER A 55 9.05 6.23 10.04
N LEU A 56 9.47 7.49 10.10
CA LEU A 56 10.82 7.85 10.53
C LEU A 56 10.88 7.84 12.06
N ARG A 57 12.04 7.57 12.65
CA ARG A 57 12.25 7.72 14.09
C ARG A 57 11.98 9.18 14.49
N ASN A 58 11.10 9.38 15.47
CA ASN A 58 10.64 10.73 15.88
C ASN A 58 10.09 11.58 14.71
N ASN A 59 9.59 10.96 13.63
CA ASN A 59 9.13 11.60 12.39
C ASN A 59 10.20 12.41 11.65
N THR A 60 11.48 12.20 11.92
CA THR A 60 12.57 12.99 11.34
C THR A 60 13.73 12.09 10.87
N ALA A 61 14.45 12.54 9.85
CA ALA A 61 15.71 11.97 9.39
C ALA A 61 16.59 13.10 8.81
N THR A 62 17.89 12.91 8.84
CA THR A 62 18.84 13.79 8.11
C THR A 62 18.97 13.29 6.67
N SER A 63 19.32 14.19 5.75
CA SER A 63 19.67 13.84 4.38
C SER A 63 20.73 14.79 3.83
N ALA A 64 21.32 14.46 2.68
CA ALA A 64 22.26 15.33 1.99
C ALA A 64 21.64 16.68 1.55
N ALA A 65 20.31 16.70 1.30
CA ALA A 65 19.57 17.90 0.90
C ALA A 65 19.03 18.71 2.10
N GLY A 66 19.05 18.14 3.32
CA GLY A 66 18.53 18.80 4.52
C GLY A 66 17.77 17.84 5.44
N THR A 67 16.97 18.37 6.36
CA THR A 67 16.15 17.57 7.27
C THR A 67 14.88 17.13 6.60
N CYS A 68 14.57 15.83 6.70
CA CYS A 68 13.27 15.27 6.33
C CYS A 68 12.41 15.18 7.60
N GLU A 69 11.21 15.76 7.59
CA GLU A 69 10.26 15.72 8.71
C GLU A 69 8.85 15.50 8.18
N MET A 70 8.28 14.32 8.43
CA MET A 70 6.99 13.97 7.90
C MET A 70 6.26 12.92 8.74
N PRO A 71 4.92 12.87 8.67
CA PRO A 71 4.14 11.88 9.39
C PRO A 71 4.34 10.47 8.80
N ARG A 72 3.93 9.46 9.56
CA ARG A 72 3.86 8.05 9.10
C ARG A 72 3.26 7.99 7.69
N HIS A 73 3.91 7.26 6.77
CA HIS A 73 3.56 7.10 5.35
C HIS A 73 3.72 8.34 4.48
N GLY A 74 4.38 9.38 4.97
CA GLY A 74 4.78 10.54 4.18
C GLY A 74 3.63 11.47 3.78
N LEU A 75 3.81 12.16 2.65
CA LEU A 75 3.06 13.36 2.30
C LEU A 75 1.94 13.13 1.28
N ALA A 76 2.12 12.19 0.33
CA ALA A 76 1.24 12.09 -0.83
C ALA A 76 -0.24 11.84 -0.48
N ARG A 77 -0.50 11.07 0.58
CA ARG A 77 -1.86 10.72 1.02
C ARG A 77 -2.69 11.85 1.64
N ILE A 78 -2.06 12.99 1.96
CA ILE A 78 -2.69 14.11 2.68
C ILE A 78 -2.77 15.39 1.84
N VAL A 79 -2.42 15.32 0.56
CA VAL A 79 -2.48 16.45 -0.36
C VAL A 79 -3.41 16.14 -1.55
N GLU A 80 -3.95 17.18 -2.16
CA GLU A 80 -4.78 17.03 -3.35
C GLU A 80 -3.89 16.83 -4.58
N HIS A 81 -4.19 15.79 -5.36
CA HIS A 81 -3.52 15.48 -6.62
C HIS A 81 -4.29 16.08 -7.79
N LYS A 82 -3.58 16.60 -8.76
CA LYS A 82 -4.15 17.11 -9.99
C LYS A 82 -4.54 15.96 -10.92
N LEU A 83 -5.79 15.95 -11.39
CA LEU A 83 -6.20 15.07 -12.49
C LEU A 83 -5.44 15.44 -13.76
N VAL A 84 -4.71 14.48 -14.35
CA VAL A 84 -3.91 14.67 -15.58
C VAL A 84 -4.64 14.09 -16.78
N GLU A 85 -5.18 12.88 -16.64
CA GLU A 85 -5.76 12.14 -17.76
C GLU A 85 -6.86 11.19 -17.29
N VAL A 86 -7.89 11.05 -18.12
CA VAL A 86 -8.81 9.91 -18.14
C VAL A 86 -8.75 9.35 -19.53
N SER A 87 -8.57 8.02 -19.68
CA SER A 87 -8.52 7.37 -21.00
C SER A 87 -9.83 7.57 -21.76
N GLU A 88 -9.76 7.57 -23.10
CA GLU A 88 -10.92 7.77 -23.96
C GLU A 88 -12.03 6.74 -23.73
N ASP A 89 -11.66 5.49 -23.39
CA ASP A 89 -12.58 4.41 -23.05
C ASP A 89 -13.08 4.43 -21.60
N GLY A 90 -12.60 5.38 -20.79
CA GLY A 90 -12.97 5.54 -19.39
C GLY A 90 -12.46 4.43 -18.46
N SER A 91 -11.50 3.61 -18.90
CA SER A 91 -10.99 2.47 -18.14
C SER A 91 -9.78 2.81 -17.27
N SER A 92 -9.18 4.00 -17.43
CA SER A 92 -8.05 4.43 -16.60
C SER A 92 -8.08 5.91 -16.28
N VAL A 93 -7.38 6.27 -15.17
CA VAL A 93 -7.20 7.65 -14.72
C VAL A 93 -5.80 7.84 -14.15
N THR A 94 -5.21 9.01 -14.43
CA THR A 94 -3.90 9.41 -13.89
C THR A 94 -4.03 10.72 -13.12
N TYR A 95 -3.49 10.72 -11.90
CA TYR A 95 -3.30 11.89 -11.06
C TYR A 95 -1.83 12.21 -10.89
N GLU A 96 -1.51 13.47 -10.57
CA GLU A 96 -0.15 13.97 -10.43
C GLU A 96 0.00 14.87 -9.20
N ILE A 97 1.09 14.74 -8.47
CA ILE A 97 1.62 15.77 -7.58
C ILE A 97 3.08 16.07 -7.93
N THR A 98 3.48 17.30 -7.68
CA THR A 98 4.88 17.74 -7.69
C THR A 98 5.19 18.36 -6.32
N ASP A 99 6.46 18.56 -6.05
CA ASP A 99 6.87 19.31 -4.87
C ASP A 99 6.30 20.74 -4.85
N THR A 100 6.14 21.25 -3.65
CA THR A 100 5.69 22.62 -3.37
C THR A 100 6.64 23.28 -2.36
N PRO A 101 6.61 24.60 -2.16
CA PRO A 101 7.40 25.24 -1.11
C PRO A 101 7.14 24.66 0.29
N GLU A 102 5.93 24.15 0.56
CA GLU A 102 5.55 23.49 1.81
C GLU A 102 6.13 22.09 1.90
N SER A 103 5.99 21.27 0.85
CA SER A 103 6.54 19.90 0.86
C SER A 103 8.07 19.89 0.89
N LEU A 104 8.74 20.87 0.28
CA LEU A 104 10.21 21.02 0.31
C LEU A 104 10.74 21.32 1.73
N LYS A 105 9.92 21.85 2.65
CA LYS A 105 10.32 22.00 4.06
C LYS A 105 10.32 20.66 4.81
N ALA A 106 9.44 19.76 4.39
CA ALA A 106 9.27 18.43 5.01
C ALA A 106 10.13 17.36 4.32
N PHE A 107 10.34 17.50 3.02
CA PHE A 107 11.12 16.59 2.17
C PHE A 107 11.86 17.44 1.12
N PRO A 108 13.15 17.77 1.33
CA PRO A 108 13.86 18.79 0.57
C PRO A 108 14.38 18.29 -0.80
N PHE A 109 13.53 17.53 -1.52
CA PHE A 109 13.84 16.98 -2.83
C PHE A 109 12.75 17.35 -3.84
N HIS A 110 13.16 17.70 -5.06
CA HIS A 110 12.23 17.97 -6.15
C HIS A 110 11.77 16.66 -6.79
N PHE A 111 10.48 16.48 -6.93
CA PHE A 111 9.90 15.27 -7.47
C PHE A 111 8.62 15.53 -8.26
N LYS A 112 8.27 14.56 -9.08
CA LYS A 112 6.95 14.37 -9.64
C LYS A 112 6.50 12.94 -9.38
N LEU A 113 5.30 12.77 -8.82
CA LEU A 113 4.65 11.48 -8.66
C LEU A 113 3.38 11.46 -9.51
N ASN A 114 3.31 10.52 -10.46
CA ASN A 114 2.09 10.17 -11.16
C ASN A 114 1.50 8.88 -10.58
N MET A 115 0.21 8.92 -10.27
CA MET A 115 -0.58 7.78 -9.82
C MET A 115 -1.56 7.39 -10.90
N THR A 116 -1.42 6.19 -11.48
CA THR A 116 -2.33 5.69 -12.51
C THR A 116 -3.11 4.50 -11.98
N TYR A 117 -4.42 4.53 -12.13
CA TYR A 117 -5.34 3.42 -11.89
C TYR A 117 -5.92 2.97 -13.22
N ALA A 118 -5.88 1.68 -13.52
CA ALA A 118 -6.41 1.14 -14.77
C ALA A 118 -7.12 -0.19 -14.54
N LEU A 119 -8.29 -0.34 -15.13
CA LEU A 119 -9.05 -1.59 -15.16
C LEU A 119 -8.55 -2.44 -16.34
N THR A 120 -7.66 -3.39 -16.05
CA THR A 120 -6.91 -4.15 -17.06
C THR A 120 -7.53 -5.51 -17.39
N GLY A 121 -8.53 -5.94 -16.63
CA GLY A 121 -9.30 -7.17 -16.84
C GLY A 121 -10.76 -7.01 -16.43
N ASP A 122 -11.52 -8.08 -16.52
CA ASP A 122 -12.94 -8.07 -16.15
C ASP A 122 -13.16 -7.94 -14.62
N ALA A 123 -12.13 -8.27 -13.82
CA ALA A 123 -12.13 -8.20 -12.37
C ALA A 123 -10.78 -7.67 -11.81
N THR A 124 -9.94 -7.04 -12.64
CA THR A 124 -8.58 -6.66 -12.27
C THR A 124 -8.36 -5.15 -12.39
N LEU A 125 -7.93 -4.53 -11.30
CA LEU A 125 -7.41 -3.16 -11.21
C LEU A 125 -5.88 -3.22 -11.11
N THR A 126 -5.17 -2.37 -11.86
CA THR A 126 -3.75 -2.07 -11.65
C THR A 126 -3.58 -0.67 -11.05
N GLN A 127 -2.61 -0.54 -10.15
CA GLN A 127 -2.17 0.74 -9.58
C GLN A 127 -0.69 0.93 -9.86
N THR A 128 -0.35 2.03 -10.53
CA THR A 128 1.03 2.35 -10.93
C THR A 128 1.49 3.65 -10.29
N PHE A 129 2.65 3.58 -9.65
CA PHE A 129 3.43 4.71 -9.16
C PHE A 129 4.52 5.03 -10.19
N ALA A 130 4.61 6.26 -10.67
CA ALA A 130 5.72 6.72 -11.49
C ALA A 130 6.34 7.93 -10.80
N VAL A 131 7.51 7.75 -10.20
CA VAL A 131 8.27 8.79 -9.51
C VAL A 131 9.38 9.29 -10.42
N THR A 132 9.41 10.58 -10.68
CA THR A 132 10.46 11.24 -11.47
C THR A 132 11.24 12.19 -10.56
N ASN A 133 12.57 12.11 -10.60
CA ASN A 133 13.43 13.11 -10.00
C ASN A 133 13.46 14.35 -10.92
N THR A 134 12.88 15.47 -10.47
CA THR A 134 12.84 16.74 -11.20
C THR A 134 13.88 17.74 -10.70
N GLY A 135 14.70 17.34 -9.72
CA GLY A 135 15.79 18.15 -9.15
C GLY A 135 17.13 17.91 -9.81
N ASP A 136 18.17 18.44 -9.17
CA ASP A 136 19.56 18.38 -9.58
C ASP A 136 20.46 17.52 -8.66
N VAL A 137 19.85 16.91 -7.63
CA VAL A 137 20.49 15.97 -6.71
C VAL A 137 19.76 14.62 -6.75
N ASP A 138 20.40 13.56 -6.28
CA ASP A 138 19.78 12.24 -6.18
C ASP A 138 18.55 12.27 -5.27
N LEU A 139 17.44 11.66 -5.72
CA LEU A 139 16.17 11.59 -5.01
C LEU A 139 16.02 10.22 -4.33
N PRO A 140 16.16 10.14 -2.99
CA PRO A 140 15.87 8.94 -2.23
C PRO A 140 14.38 8.87 -1.89
N PHE A 141 13.73 7.70 -2.03
CA PHE A 141 12.33 7.51 -1.66
C PHE A 141 11.95 6.04 -1.51
N SER A 142 10.78 5.79 -0.96
CA SER A 142 10.03 4.54 -1.11
C SER A 142 8.57 4.81 -1.44
N VAL A 143 7.92 3.84 -2.08
CA VAL A 143 6.50 3.88 -2.41
C VAL A 143 5.78 2.63 -1.91
N GLY A 144 4.49 2.77 -1.66
CA GLY A 144 3.61 1.65 -1.36
C GLY A 144 2.13 2.00 -1.53
N GLY A 145 1.34 0.95 -1.68
CA GLY A 145 -0.12 1.01 -1.59
C GLY A 145 -0.61 0.46 -0.27
N HIS A 146 -1.81 0.88 0.13
CA HIS A 146 -2.44 0.42 1.37
C HIS A 146 -3.95 0.12 1.14
N PRO A 147 -4.32 -0.63 0.08
CA PRO A 147 -5.72 -0.96 -0.16
C PRO A 147 -6.24 -1.94 0.89
N ALA A 148 -7.38 -1.60 1.50
CA ALA A 148 -8.08 -2.46 2.45
C ALA A 148 -9.33 -3.07 1.81
N PHE A 149 -9.58 -4.35 2.06
CA PHE A 149 -10.65 -5.11 1.46
C PHE A 149 -11.60 -5.63 2.52
N ASN A 150 -12.89 -5.63 2.22
CA ASN A 150 -13.92 -6.16 3.11
C ASN A 150 -13.69 -7.65 3.42
N VAL A 151 -13.83 -8.02 4.68
CA VAL A 151 -13.79 -9.40 5.16
C VAL A 151 -14.99 -9.61 6.11
N PRO A 152 -15.96 -10.46 5.76
CA PRO A 152 -16.04 -11.29 4.55
C PRO A 152 -16.15 -10.49 3.23
N ALA A 153 -15.62 -11.07 2.14
CA ALA A 153 -15.78 -10.52 0.80
C ALA A 153 -17.23 -10.71 0.31
N PRO A 154 -17.69 -9.91 -0.67
CA PRO A 154 -19.00 -10.12 -1.29
C PRO A 154 -19.19 -11.55 -1.80
N GLY A 155 -20.36 -12.15 -1.51
CA GLY A 155 -20.68 -13.52 -1.87
C GLY A 155 -20.23 -14.60 -0.87
N ALA A 156 -19.54 -14.19 0.22
CA ALA A 156 -19.12 -15.08 1.30
C ALA A 156 -20.01 -14.94 2.55
N ASP A 157 -21.32 -14.86 2.38
CA ASP A 157 -22.31 -14.55 3.43
C ASP A 157 -22.31 -15.55 4.62
N ASP A 158 -21.83 -16.77 4.39
CA ASP A 158 -21.74 -17.85 5.40
C ASP A 158 -20.36 -17.93 6.07
N GLU A 159 -19.48 -16.95 5.86
CA GLU A 159 -18.14 -16.89 6.43
C GLU A 159 -17.99 -15.69 7.38
N THR A 160 -17.08 -15.84 8.34
CA THR A 160 -16.64 -14.79 9.27
C THR A 160 -15.21 -14.41 9.00
N PHE A 161 -14.66 -13.41 9.69
CA PHE A 161 -13.27 -13.00 9.58
C PHE A 161 -12.29 -14.18 9.82
N GLU A 162 -12.57 -15.03 10.82
CA GLU A 162 -11.77 -16.20 11.19
C GLU A 162 -11.84 -17.35 10.19
N ASP A 163 -12.75 -17.30 9.22
CA ASP A 163 -12.81 -18.27 8.12
C ASP A 163 -11.85 -17.91 6.97
N TYR A 164 -11.14 -16.76 7.06
CA TYR A 164 -10.22 -16.29 6.03
C TYR A 164 -8.78 -16.75 6.24
N GLU A 165 -8.03 -16.78 5.15
CA GLU A 165 -6.61 -17.13 5.12
C GLU A 165 -5.86 -16.30 4.09
N LEU A 166 -4.56 -16.17 4.31
CA LEU A 166 -3.59 -15.74 3.30
C LEU A 166 -3.04 -16.97 2.60
N ALA A 167 -3.15 -17.04 1.28
CA ALA A 167 -2.61 -18.14 0.48
C ALA A 167 -1.46 -17.66 -0.41
N PHE A 168 -0.36 -18.40 -0.39
CA PHE A 168 0.86 -18.15 -1.13
C PHE A 168 0.96 -19.14 -2.30
N THR A 169 1.89 -18.90 -3.24
CA THR A 169 2.06 -19.76 -4.43
C THR A 169 2.76 -21.08 -4.13
N GLU A 170 3.51 -21.15 -3.03
CA GLU A 170 4.23 -22.35 -2.60
C GLU A 170 4.47 -22.35 -1.08
N THR A 171 4.80 -23.51 -0.55
CA THR A 171 5.19 -23.68 0.86
C THR A 171 6.50 -22.94 1.14
N TRP A 172 6.50 -22.10 2.16
CA TRP A 172 7.68 -21.34 2.59
C TRP A 172 7.62 -20.96 4.07
N THR A 173 8.67 -20.34 4.56
CA THR A 173 8.73 -19.77 5.90
C THR A 173 9.17 -18.32 5.80
N ASN A 174 8.38 -17.41 6.37
CA ASN A 174 8.72 -16.01 6.54
C ASN A 174 9.06 -15.73 8.00
N GLU A 175 10.13 -14.99 8.23
CA GLU A 175 10.45 -14.43 9.55
C GLU A 175 9.86 -13.00 9.61
N ALA A 176 8.73 -12.85 10.29
CA ALA A 176 8.05 -11.58 10.43
C ALA A 176 8.68 -10.76 11.57
N PRO A 177 9.11 -9.50 11.32
CA PRO A 177 9.57 -8.60 12.36
C PRO A 177 8.42 -8.13 13.24
N ILE A 178 8.76 -7.50 14.37
CA ILE A 178 7.81 -6.82 15.25
C ILE A 178 7.83 -5.32 14.96
N ILE A 179 6.66 -4.70 14.99
CA ILE A 179 6.51 -3.25 15.01
C ILE A 179 6.42 -2.81 16.48
N THR A 180 7.34 -1.97 16.89
CA THR A 180 7.41 -1.46 18.26
C THR A 180 6.30 -0.41 18.51
N PRO A 181 5.95 -0.09 19.77
CA PRO A 181 4.92 0.91 20.08
C PRO A 181 5.20 2.32 19.52
N ASP A 182 6.44 2.66 19.25
CA ASP A 182 6.86 3.90 18.60
C ASP A 182 6.91 3.81 17.07
N GLY A 183 6.45 2.69 16.51
CA GLY A 183 6.28 2.49 15.06
C GLY A 183 7.56 2.15 14.30
N LEU A 184 8.62 1.75 15.02
CA LEU A 184 9.84 1.23 14.42
C LEU A 184 9.74 -0.29 14.20
N MET A 185 10.64 -0.82 13.40
CA MET A 185 10.72 -2.26 13.13
C MET A 185 11.93 -2.87 13.81
N THR A 186 11.76 -4.05 14.41
CA THR A 186 12.84 -4.84 14.98
C THR A 186 12.69 -6.32 14.65
N PHE A 187 13.81 -7.01 14.49
CA PHE A 187 13.84 -8.48 14.43
C PHE A 187 14.07 -9.12 15.80
N GLU A 188 14.29 -8.33 16.86
CA GLU A 188 14.28 -8.85 18.22
C GLU A 188 12.86 -9.28 18.60
N GLY A 189 12.69 -10.59 18.82
CA GLY A 189 11.39 -11.20 19.06
C GLY A 189 10.58 -11.51 17.78
N SER A 190 11.21 -11.48 16.59
CA SER A 190 10.58 -11.92 15.34
C SER A 190 9.95 -13.32 15.47
N TYR A 191 8.95 -13.59 14.63
CA TYR A 191 8.22 -14.85 14.64
C TYR A 191 8.00 -15.37 13.22
N LYS A 192 7.74 -16.68 13.10
CA LYS A 192 7.48 -17.29 11.81
C LYS A 192 6.02 -17.18 11.42
N ALA A 193 5.74 -16.59 10.26
CA ALA A 193 4.41 -16.47 9.68
C ALA A 193 4.51 -16.29 8.14
N PRO A 194 4.17 -17.33 7.32
CA PRO A 194 3.89 -18.71 7.71
C PRO A 194 5.14 -19.46 8.19
N ASP A 195 4.97 -20.65 8.79
CA ASP A 195 6.04 -21.58 9.10
C ASP A 195 5.84 -22.87 8.32
N ASN A 196 6.66 -23.11 7.30
CA ASN A 196 6.62 -24.27 6.40
C ASN A 196 5.20 -24.57 5.88
N SER A 197 4.53 -23.53 5.36
CA SER A 197 3.14 -23.59 4.86
C SER A 197 2.97 -22.69 3.64
N ASP A 198 2.02 -23.05 2.78
CA ASP A 198 1.53 -22.22 1.68
C ASP A 198 0.25 -21.43 2.04
N VAL A 199 -0.23 -21.59 3.28
CA VAL A 199 -1.35 -20.83 3.82
C VAL A 199 -1.06 -20.32 5.23
N LEU A 200 -1.64 -19.18 5.57
CA LEU A 200 -1.65 -18.61 6.91
C LEU A 200 -3.10 -18.23 7.27
N PRO A 201 -3.81 -19.02 8.10
CA PRO A 201 -5.10 -18.62 8.65
C PRO A 201 -4.94 -17.33 9.45
N ILE A 202 -5.88 -16.39 9.29
CA ILE A 202 -5.89 -15.13 10.01
C ILE A 202 -7.01 -15.07 11.03
N THR A 203 -6.79 -14.32 12.07
CA THR A 203 -7.78 -13.94 13.09
C THR A 203 -7.60 -12.46 13.41
N HIS A 204 -8.55 -11.83 14.07
CA HIS A 204 -8.35 -10.45 14.54
C HIS A 204 -7.06 -10.30 15.37
N ARG A 205 -6.73 -11.30 16.19
CA ARG A 205 -5.50 -11.33 17.01
C ARG A 205 -4.20 -11.38 16.21
N SER A 206 -4.25 -11.79 14.95
CA SER A 206 -3.08 -11.77 14.09
C SER A 206 -2.50 -10.36 13.92
N PHE A 207 -3.28 -9.33 14.21
CA PHE A 207 -2.96 -7.92 14.02
C PHE A 207 -2.80 -7.15 15.35
N ASP A 208 -2.76 -7.83 16.50
CA ASP A 208 -2.57 -7.20 17.82
C ASP A 208 -1.25 -6.42 17.91
N ASN A 209 -0.25 -6.78 17.11
CA ASN A 209 1.07 -6.15 17.06
C ASN A 209 1.31 -5.37 15.76
N ASP A 210 0.28 -4.72 15.16
CA ASP A 210 0.34 -4.01 13.87
C ASP A 210 0.39 -4.99 12.68
N ALA A 211 1.00 -4.61 11.57
CA ALA A 211 1.03 -5.39 10.33
C ALA A 211 1.96 -6.62 10.42
N ILE A 212 1.53 -7.71 9.80
CA ILE A 212 2.43 -8.84 9.47
C ILE A 212 3.19 -8.45 8.21
N MET A 213 4.51 -8.37 8.28
CA MET A 213 5.34 -8.08 7.11
C MET A 213 5.91 -9.36 6.50
N PHE A 214 5.75 -9.50 5.20
CA PHE A 214 6.35 -10.56 4.40
C PHE A 214 7.43 -9.98 3.50
N THR A 215 8.58 -10.69 3.42
CA THR A 215 9.73 -10.31 2.60
C THR A 215 10.00 -11.41 1.57
N ASP A 216 10.22 -11.03 0.31
CA ASP A 216 10.49 -11.97 -0.78
C ASP A 216 9.43 -13.07 -0.91
N THR A 217 8.16 -12.68 -0.83
CA THR A 217 7.01 -13.58 -0.95
C THR A 217 7.08 -14.38 -2.25
N PRO A 218 6.90 -15.71 -2.20
CA PRO A 218 6.98 -16.56 -3.38
C PRO A 218 6.05 -16.11 -4.51
N GLY A 219 6.61 -15.95 -5.72
CA GLY A 219 5.88 -15.51 -6.91
C GLY A 219 5.36 -14.08 -6.85
N SER A 220 5.74 -13.28 -5.83
CA SER A 220 5.24 -11.90 -5.61
C SER A 220 3.71 -11.80 -5.67
N THR A 221 3.03 -12.81 -5.17
CA THR A 221 1.58 -12.96 -5.20
C THR A 221 1.04 -13.39 -3.84
N LEU A 222 -0.05 -12.77 -3.41
CA LEU A 222 -0.76 -13.13 -2.19
C LEU A 222 -2.27 -13.14 -2.46
N THR A 223 -2.97 -14.15 -1.93
CA THR A 223 -4.42 -14.25 -2.01
C THR A 223 -5.03 -14.21 -0.61
N LEU A 224 -5.89 -13.24 -0.36
CA LEU A 224 -6.79 -13.21 0.81
C LEU A 224 -8.11 -13.84 0.38
N ARG A 225 -8.51 -14.93 1.02
CA ARG A 225 -9.74 -15.66 0.61
C ARG A 225 -10.44 -16.34 1.78
N GLY A 226 -11.74 -16.49 1.64
CA GLY A 226 -12.55 -17.38 2.48
C GLY A 226 -12.23 -18.83 2.20
N ARG A 227 -12.03 -19.64 3.24
CA ARG A 227 -11.65 -21.07 3.12
C ARG A 227 -12.75 -21.95 2.55
N LYS A 228 -14.02 -21.53 2.63
CA LYS A 228 -15.18 -22.30 2.12
C LYS A 228 -15.57 -21.81 0.72
N SER A 229 -15.74 -20.50 0.56
CA SER A 229 -16.24 -19.90 -0.66
C SER A 229 -15.15 -19.68 -1.72
N GLY A 230 -13.92 -19.40 -1.29
CA GLY A 230 -12.84 -18.91 -2.15
C GLY A 230 -12.99 -17.44 -2.53
N HIS A 231 -14.06 -16.75 -2.12
CA HIS A 231 -14.23 -15.31 -2.37
C HIS A 231 -13.20 -14.47 -1.59
N GLY A 232 -12.73 -13.42 -2.25
CA GLY A 232 -11.72 -12.55 -1.69
C GLY A 232 -11.02 -11.72 -2.74
N VAL A 233 -9.72 -11.51 -2.57
CA VAL A 233 -8.89 -10.76 -3.50
C VAL A 233 -7.52 -11.41 -3.65
N LYS A 234 -6.98 -11.34 -4.86
CA LYS A 234 -5.59 -11.70 -5.16
C LYS A 234 -4.84 -10.43 -5.50
N ILE A 235 -3.67 -10.25 -4.90
CA ILE A 235 -2.73 -9.17 -5.24
C ILE A 235 -1.47 -9.74 -5.87
N ASP A 236 -1.03 -9.12 -6.97
CA ASP A 236 0.23 -9.40 -7.66
C ASP A 236 1.07 -8.12 -7.59
N PHE A 237 2.28 -8.24 -7.01
CA PHE A 237 3.10 -7.08 -6.64
C PHE A 237 4.58 -7.26 -7.04
N GLU A 238 4.82 -7.84 -8.21
CA GLU A 238 6.18 -7.94 -8.75
C GLU A 238 6.89 -6.57 -8.75
N GLY A 239 8.15 -6.58 -8.30
CA GLY A 239 8.95 -5.36 -8.15
C GLY A 239 8.77 -4.63 -6.81
N PHE A 240 7.89 -5.09 -5.93
CA PHE A 240 7.83 -4.67 -4.53
C PHE A 240 8.52 -5.73 -3.66
N LYS A 241 9.43 -5.27 -2.80
CA LYS A 241 10.24 -6.16 -1.94
C LYS A 241 9.42 -6.78 -0.81
N TYR A 242 8.40 -6.04 -0.35
CA TYR A 242 7.62 -6.39 0.83
C TYR A 242 6.13 -6.35 0.52
N ILE A 243 5.37 -7.13 1.28
CA ILE A 243 3.94 -6.92 1.45
C ILE A 243 3.59 -6.92 2.93
N GLY A 244 2.98 -5.83 3.39
CA GLY A 244 2.33 -5.75 4.69
C GLY A 244 0.91 -6.28 4.61
N VAL A 245 0.47 -6.99 5.63
CA VAL A 245 -0.93 -7.39 5.81
C VAL A 245 -1.40 -6.88 7.15
N TRP A 246 -2.47 -6.08 7.16
CA TRP A 246 -2.91 -5.39 8.36
C TRP A 246 -4.44 -5.33 8.46
N SER A 247 -4.91 -5.32 9.70
CA SER A 247 -6.27 -4.95 10.08
C SER A 247 -6.23 -4.12 11.36
N ALA A 248 -7.25 -3.33 11.63
CA ALA A 248 -7.31 -2.58 12.87
C ALA A 248 -7.63 -3.53 14.05
N ALA A 249 -6.94 -3.32 15.18
CA ALA A 249 -7.00 -4.19 16.37
C ALA A 249 -8.34 -4.13 17.15
N ASN A 250 -9.35 -3.45 16.61
CA ASN A 250 -10.69 -3.33 17.21
C ASN A 250 -11.73 -4.19 16.48
N ASP A 251 -11.34 -5.39 16.05
CA ASP A 251 -12.19 -6.35 15.33
C ASP A 251 -12.77 -5.80 14.03
N ALA A 252 -11.96 -5.04 13.29
CA ALA A 252 -12.36 -4.41 12.03
C ALA A 252 -12.67 -5.46 10.94
N PRO A 253 -13.79 -5.31 10.19
CA PRO A 253 -14.19 -6.27 9.17
C PRO A 253 -13.48 -6.00 7.82
N PHE A 254 -12.18 -5.86 7.84
CA PHE A 254 -11.35 -5.68 6.65
C PHE A 254 -9.92 -6.20 6.85
N VAL A 255 -9.22 -6.44 5.75
CA VAL A 255 -7.77 -6.69 5.72
C VAL A 255 -7.14 -5.83 4.63
N ALA A 256 -6.10 -5.08 4.99
CA ALA A 256 -5.25 -4.37 4.03
C ALA A 256 -4.16 -5.30 3.49
N LEU A 257 -3.93 -5.25 2.18
CA LEU A 257 -2.80 -5.92 1.50
C LEU A 257 -1.91 -4.83 0.89
N GLU A 258 -0.73 -4.66 1.44
CA GLU A 258 0.07 -3.46 1.25
C GLU A 258 1.41 -3.74 0.58
N PRO A 259 1.54 -3.65 -0.76
CA PRO A 259 2.83 -3.74 -1.45
C PRO A 259 3.73 -2.55 -1.11
N TRP A 260 4.98 -2.82 -0.67
CA TRP A 260 5.94 -1.80 -0.27
C TRP A 260 7.30 -2.00 -0.94
N THR A 261 7.95 -0.92 -1.38
CA THR A 261 9.37 -0.97 -1.83
C THR A 261 10.35 -0.86 -0.68
N GLY A 262 10.00 -0.15 0.39
CA GLY A 262 10.73 -0.02 1.65
C GLY A 262 9.80 -0.27 2.82
N HIS A 263 10.23 0.01 4.03
CA HIS A 263 9.44 -0.19 5.26
C HIS A 263 9.71 0.90 6.30
N THR A 264 9.01 0.84 7.43
CA THR A 264 9.25 1.73 8.57
C THR A 264 10.71 1.64 9.04
N THR A 265 11.24 2.71 9.61
CA THR A 265 12.63 2.75 10.12
C THR A 265 12.88 1.59 11.08
N MET A 266 14.00 0.88 10.88
CA MET A 266 14.45 -0.13 11.83
C MET A 266 15.06 0.52 13.09
N ASP A 267 14.97 -0.17 14.21
CA ASP A 267 15.59 0.25 15.47
C ASP A 267 17.13 0.41 15.38
N THR A 268 17.74 -0.29 14.42
CA THR A 268 19.20 -0.29 14.15
C THR A 268 19.64 0.74 13.10
N GLU A 269 18.71 1.45 12.41
CA GLU A 269 19.07 2.47 11.41
C GLU A 269 19.62 3.75 12.06
N ASP A 270 20.49 4.47 11.34
CA ASP A 270 21.23 5.67 11.80
C ASP A 270 20.48 7.00 11.57
N ASP A 271 19.22 6.94 11.13
CA ASP A 271 18.35 8.08 10.84
C ASP A 271 18.84 9.00 9.70
N VAL A 272 19.69 8.47 8.79
CA VAL A 272 20.02 9.10 7.52
C VAL A 272 19.07 8.57 6.45
N PHE A 273 18.35 9.46 5.78
CA PHE A 273 17.25 9.07 4.87
C PHE A 273 17.72 8.18 3.73
N GLU A 274 18.89 8.49 3.15
CA GLU A 274 19.52 7.72 2.06
C GLU A 274 19.96 6.32 2.51
N HIS A 275 20.20 6.11 3.80
CA HIS A 275 20.64 4.82 4.37
C HIS A 275 19.49 3.90 4.74
N LYS A 276 18.25 4.38 4.67
CA LYS A 276 17.08 3.52 4.97
C LYS A 276 17.09 2.29 4.06
N VAL A 277 16.80 1.14 4.68
CA VAL A 277 16.80 -0.15 3.97
C VAL A 277 15.85 -0.12 2.77
N ASN A 278 16.35 -0.53 1.60
CA ASN A 278 15.64 -0.57 0.31
C ASN A 278 15.08 0.79 -0.17
N THR A 279 15.69 1.89 0.22
CA THR A 279 15.44 3.18 -0.40
C THR A 279 15.81 3.13 -1.88
N ILE A 280 14.88 3.54 -2.74
CA ILE A 280 15.14 3.74 -4.17
C ILE A 280 15.82 5.10 -4.31
N THR A 281 16.87 5.17 -5.12
CA THR A 281 17.56 6.43 -5.43
C THR A 281 17.50 6.67 -6.93
N LEU A 282 17.02 7.85 -7.33
CA LEU A 282 16.97 8.27 -8.73
C LEU A 282 17.93 9.41 -8.99
N ALA A 283 18.78 9.27 -10.00
CA ALA A 283 19.56 10.39 -10.51
C ALA A 283 18.66 11.48 -11.13
N PRO A 284 19.14 12.73 -11.27
CA PRO A 284 18.39 13.80 -11.91
C PRO A 284 17.81 13.40 -13.28
N GLY A 285 16.51 13.63 -13.46
CA GLY A 285 15.76 13.31 -14.68
C GLY A 285 15.31 11.85 -14.82
N GLU A 286 15.73 10.95 -13.96
CA GLU A 286 15.30 9.55 -14.01
C GLU A 286 13.87 9.35 -13.47
N THR A 287 13.25 8.26 -13.89
CA THR A 287 11.91 7.83 -13.46
C THR A 287 11.92 6.36 -13.09
N ASP A 288 11.42 6.03 -11.89
CA ASP A 288 11.08 4.66 -11.48
C ASP A 288 9.58 4.42 -11.62
N LYS A 289 9.20 3.21 -12.03
CA LYS A 289 7.80 2.79 -12.11
C LYS A 289 7.59 1.51 -11.34
N ARG A 290 6.59 1.51 -10.45
CA ARG A 290 6.13 0.33 -9.71
C ARG A 290 4.65 0.12 -9.96
N THR A 291 4.27 -1.13 -10.24
CA THR A 291 2.87 -1.48 -10.51
C THR A 291 2.52 -2.73 -9.71
N PHE A 292 1.38 -2.70 -9.06
CA PHE A 292 0.74 -3.90 -8.55
C PHE A 292 -0.67 -4.03 -9.11
N SER A 293 -1.22 -5.23 -9.06
CA SER A 293 -2.60 -5.48 -9.49
C SER A 293 -3.41 -6.17 -8.41
N VAL A 294 -4.71 -5.86 -8.38
CA VAL A 294 -5.71 -6.50 -7.52
C VAL A 294 -6.74 -7.16 -8.40
N THR A 295 -6.95 -8.45 -8.22
CA THR A 295 -8.01 -9.23 -8.89
C THR A 295 -9.04 -9.65 -7.86
N LEU A 296 -10.30 -9.33 -8.11
CA LEU A 296 -11.46 -9.73 -7.30
C LEU A 296 -11.85 -11.18 -7.61
N LEU A 297 -12.15 -11.98 -6.59
CA LEU A 297 -12.43 -13.41 -6.68
C LEU A 297 -13.86 -13.75 -6.27
#